data_a9a64996e1844e39bd25b9752b13d973
#
_entry.id   a9a64996e1844e39bd25b9752b13d973
#
_cell.length_a   1.000
_cell.length_b   1.000
_cell.length_c   1.000
_cell.angle_alpha   90.00
_cell.angle_beta   90.00
_cell.angle_gamma   90.00
#
_symmetry.space_group_name_H-M   'P 1'
#
loop_
_entity.id
_entity.type
_entity.pdbx_description
1 polymer ?
#
loop_
_entity_poly.entity_id
_entity_poly.type
_entity_poly.pdbx_seq_one_letter_code
_entity_poly.pdbx_strand_id
1 'polypeptide(L)'
;MQQGNFMRNDSKKKDLFFLLLLISIIVGLPFGIRAYDLYLEPKEIQPGSKEFTLTGHAQKGWVLGEVRANDVISLWQAEGPAIKPVIEVSKGDQVVIRLRSADVTHGFSLKAFGIYVAKGIQPGKTVYVSFKADKVGTFAFMCNVFCGDIHQHMEGTLIVRDEKLRPNA
;
A
#
# COMPACT_ATOMS: atom_id res chain seq x y z
N MET A 1 36.25 -55.15 -7.33
CA MET A 1 35.93 -53.85 -7.94
C MET A 1 34.46 -53.39 -7.81
N GLN A 2 33.68 -53.79 -6.78
CA GLN A 2 32.25 -53.43 -6.67
C GLN A 2 31.92 -52.37 -5.58
N GLN A 3 32.81 -52.00 -4.69
CA GLN A 3 32.52 -51.07 -3.60
C GLN A 3 32.49 -49.58 -4.01
N GLY A 4 33.14 -49.18 -5.10
CA GLY A 4 33.19 -47.79 -5.53
C GLY A 4 31.89 -47.24 -6.15
N ASN A 5 31.02 -48.11 -6.67
CA ASN A 5 29.75 -47.68 -7.33
C ASN A 5 28.62 -47.43 -6.32
N PHE A 6 28.64 -48.11 -5.17
CA PHE A 6 27.60 -47.93 -4.13
C PHE A 6 27.71 -46.61 -3.42
N MET A 7 28.90 -46.19 -3.02
CA MET A 7 29.13 -44.89 -2.35
C MET A 7 28.90 -43.70 -3.26
N ARG A 8 29.19 -43.82 -4.57
CA ARG A 8 28.99 -42.74 -5.55
C ARG A 8 27.52 -42.49 -5.85
N ASN A 9 26.65 -43.51 -5.76
CA ASN A 9 25.24 -43.38 -6.00
C ASN A 9 24.50 -42.71 -4.82
N ASP A 10 25.00 -42.91 -3.60
CA ASP A 10 24.43 -42.32 -2.37
C ASP A 10 24.76 -40.82 -2.25
N SER A 11 25.93 -40.41 -2.69
CA SER A 11 26.30 -38.99 -2.82
C SER A 11 25.41 -38.26 -3.80
N LYS A 12 25.21 -38.79 -5.00
CA LYS A 12 24.33 -38.16 -6.03
C LYS A 12 22.89 -38.01 -5.58
N LYS A 13 22.36 -38.95 -4.79
CA LYS A 13 21.01 -38.84 -4.20
C LYS A 13 20.93 -37.70 -3.17
N LYS A 14 21.94 -37.55 -2.35
CA LYS A 14 22.03 -36.44 -1.38
C LYS A 14 22.16 -35.11 -2.09
N ASP A 15 22.99 -35.01 -3.11
CA ASP A 15 23.19 -33.78 -3.91
C ASP A 15 21.87 -33.38 -4.61
N LEU A 16 21.16 -34.36 -5.18
CA LEU A 16 19.86 -34.13 -5.79
C LEU A 16 18.81 -33.68 -4.76
N PHE A 17 18.82 -34.29 -3.59
CA PHE A 17 17.92 -33.87 -2.49
C PHE A 17 18.19 -32.43 -2.06
N PHE A 18 19.44 -32.04 -1.87
CA PHE A 18 19.81 -30.66 -1.53
C PHE A 18 19.45 -29.68 -2.63
N LEU A 19 19.64 -30.05 -3.90
CA LEU A 19 19.26 -29.22 -5.04
C LEU A 19 17.74 -28.99 -5.07
N LEU A 20 16.94 -30.03 -4.89
CA LEU A 20 15.47 -29.93 -4.84
C LEU A 20 15.00 -29.11 -3.65
N LEU A 21 15.66 -29.25 -2.50
CA LEU A 21 15.37 -28.44 -1.31
C LEU A 21 15.68 -26.95 -1.56
N LEU A 22 16.82 -26.64 -2.16
CA LEU A 22 17.18 -25.26 -2.54
C LEU A 22 16.17 -24.65 -3.51
N ILE A 23 15.80 -25.39 -4.55
CA ILE A 23 14.78 -24.94 -5.52
C ILE A 23 13.44 -24.72 -4.81
N SER A 24 13.04 -25.61 -3.92
CA SER A 24 11.79 -25.49 -3.13
C SER A 24 11.80 -24.24 -2.25
N ILE A 25 12.93 -23.89 -1.65
CA ILE A 25 13.09 -22.68 -0.84
C ILE A 25 13.04 -21.43 -1.73
N ILE A 26 13.82 -21.40 -2.81
CA ILE A 26 13.93 -20.23 -3.69
C ILE A 26 12.59 -19.92 -4.36
N VAL A 27 11.84 -20.94 -4.77
CA VAL A 27 10.55 -20.77 -5.45
C VAL A 27 9.40 -20.70 -4.43
N GLY A 28 9.40 -21.57 -3.43
CA GLY A 28 8.29 -21.69 -2.48
C GLY A 28 8.19 -20.55 -1.48
N LEU A 29 9.33 -19.96 -1.05
CA LEU A 29 9.33 -18.89 -0.07
C LEU A 29 8.66 -17.60 -0.60
N PRO A 30 8.99 -17.10 -1.80
CA PRO A 30 8.30 -15.93 -2.38
C PRO A 30 6.80 -16.18 -2.59
N PHE A 31 6.42 -17.37 -3.04
CA PHE A 31 5.01 -17.76 -3.18
C PHE A 31 4.29 -17.81 -1.83
N GLY A 32 4.93 -18.38 -0.82
CA GLY A 32 4.39 -18.45 0.54
C GLY A 32 4.18 -17.07 1.15
N ILE A 33 5.16 -16.16 1.01
CA ILE A 33 5.05 -14.79 1.48
C ILE A 33 3.90 -14.07 0.77
N ARG A 34 3.81 -14.19 -0.56
CA ARG A 34 2.73 -13.56 -1.32
C ARG A 34 1.35 -14.12 -0.97
N ALA A 35 1.24 -15.43 -0.76
CA ALA A 35 -0.01 -16.05 -0.33
C ALA A 35 -0.41 -15.62 1.08
N TYR A 36 0.57 -15.45 1.97
CA TYR A 36 0.36 -14.95 3.32
C TYR A 36 -0.09 -13.49 3.32
N ASP A 37 0.52 -12.63 2.50
CA ASP A 37 0.11 -11.23 2.34
C ASP A 37 -1.34 -11.13 1.83
N LEU A 38 -1.69 -11.93 0.82
CA LEU A 38 -3.06 -11.99 0.29
C LEU A 38 -4.07 -12.55 1.32
N TYR A 39 -3.63 -13.45 2.21
CA TYR A 39 -4.46 -13.96 3.29
C TYR A 39 -4.70 -12.92 4.39
N LEU A 40 -3.71 -12.05 4.65
CA LEU A 40 -3.79 -10.97 5.64
C LEU A 40 -4.48 -9.71 5.11
N GLU A 41 -4.67 -9.58 3.78
CA GLU A 41 -5.48 -8.48 3.25
C GLU A 41 -6.90 -8.58 3.81
N PRO A 42 -7.41 -7.51 4.44
CA PRO A 42 -8.76 -7.52 4.99
C PRO A 42 -9.76 -7.85 3.87
N LYS A 43 -10.42 -8.99 3.95
CA LYS A 43 -11.48 -9.41 3.02
C LYS A 43 -12.77 -8.60 3.13
N GLU A 44 -12.79 -7.57 3.96
CA GLU A 44 -13.97 -6.76 4.27
C GLU A 44 -14.10 -5.49 3.42
N ILE A 45 -13.68 -5.56 2.16
CA ILE A 45 -14.11 -4.51 1.22
C ILE A 45 -15.54 -4.85 0.84
N GLN A 46 -16.48 -4.08 1.34
CA GLN A 46 -17.89 -4.29 1.03
C GLN A 46 -18.12 -4.11 -0.49
N PRO A 47 -18.87 -4.99 -1.16
CA PRO A 47 -19.22 -4.83 -2.57
C PRO A 47 -19.84 -3.45 -2.80
N GLY A 48 -19.32 -2.72 -3.81
CA GLY A 48 -19.77 -1.36 -4.12
C GLY A 48 -19.04 -0.24 -3.39
N SER A 49 -18.01 -0.54 -2.57
CA SER A 49 -17.14 0.49 -2.02
C SER A 49 -16.30 1.15 -3.10
N LYS A 50 -16.08 2.47 -2.97
CA LYS A 50 -15.09 3.20 -3.78
C LYS A 50 -13.71 3.05 -3.16
N GLU A 51 -12.79 2.46 -3.92
CA GLU A 51 -11.44 2.18 -3.46
C GLU A 51 -10.44 3.19 -4.03
N PHE A 52 -9.56 3.68 -3.17
CA PHE A 52 -8.44 4.54 -3.54
C PHE A 52 -7.16 4.00 -2.91
N THR A 53 -6.06 4.15 -3.61
CA THR A 53 -4.73 3.87 -3.05
C THR A 53 -3.99 5.19 -2.88
N LEU A 54 -3.45 5.43 -1.71
CA LEU A 54 -2.56 6.56 -1.42
C LEU A 54 -1.21 6.02 -0.95
N THR A 55 -0.16 6.44 -1.64
CA THR A 55 1.23 6.09 -1.27
C THR A 55 1.93 7.34 -0.73
N GLY A 56 2.44 7.25 0.50
CA GLY A 56 3.24 8.31 1.11
C GLY A 56 4.68 8.29 0.60
N HIS A 57 5.22 9.48 0.30
CA HIS A 57 6.61 9.69 -0.10
C HIS A 57 7.17 10.94 0.61
N ALA A 58 8.33 10.81 1.27
CA ALA A 58 8.90 11.83 2.15
C ALA A 58 9.21 13.18 1.46
N GLN A 59 9.42 13.18 0.13
CA GLN A 59 9.72 14.39 -0.63
C GLN A 59 8.57 14.85 -1.54
N LYS A 60 7.59 13.98 -1.84
CA LYS A 60 6.49 14.29 -2.77
C LYS A 60 5.13 14.35 -2.08
N GLY A 61 5.04 13.96 -0.83
CA GLY A 61 3.78 13.93 -0.10
C GLY A 61 2.93 12.71 -0.44
N TRP A 62 1.63 12.91 -0.54
CA TRP A 62 0.71 11.84 -0.92
C TRP A 62 0.61 11.70 -2.43
N VAL A 63 0.82 10.48 -2.93
CA VAL A 63 0.64 10.12 -4.34
C VAL A 63 -0.60 9.24 -4.47
N LEU A 64 -1.49 9.59 -5.39
CA LEU A 64 -2.64 8.76 -5.70
C LEU A 64 -2.21 7.59 -6.59
N GLY A 65 -2.51 6.38 -6.16
CA GLY A 65 -2.11 5.14 -6.81
C GLY A 65 -0.95 4.44 -6.10
N GLU A 66 -0.53 3.30 -6.69
CA GLU A 66 0.63 2.55 -6.24
C GLU A 66 1.91 3.14 -6.84
N VAL A 67 2.88 3.41 -5.99
CA VAL A 67 4.24 3.75 -6.42
C VAL A 67 5.05 2.46 -6.48
N ARG A 68 5.54 2.11 -7.68
CA ARG A 68 6.39 0.94 -7.91
C ARG A 68 7.85 1.28 -7.61
N ALA A 69 8.69 0.26 -7.44
CA ALA A 69 10.12 0.45 -7.15
C ALA A 69 10.83 1.35 -8.19
N ASN A 70 10.47 1.23 -9.47
CA ASN A 70 11.02 2.08 -10.53
C ASN A 70 10.52 3.52 -10.46
N ASP A 71 9.29 3.72 -9.97
CA ASP A 71 8.69 5.05 -9.86
C ASP A 71 9.26 5.82 -8.66
N VAL A 72 9.75 5.12 -7.62
CA VAL A 72 10.38 5.75 -6.45
C VAL A 72 11.58 6.59 -6.89
N ILE A 73 12.42 6.06 -7.77
CA ILE A 73 13.62 6.77 -8.28
C ILE A 73 13.20 7.99 -9.10
N SER A 74 12.23 7.85 -9.99
CA SER A 74 11.74 8.97 -10.81
C SER A 74 11.06 10.05 -9.99
N LEU A 75 10.30 9.68 -8.95
CA LEU A 75 9.72 10.62 -8.00
C LEU A 75 10.79 11.35 -7.16
N TRP A 76 11.85 10.64 -6.80
CA TRP A 76 12.98 11.20 -6.05
C TRP A 76 13.74 12.25 -6.86
N GLN A 77 13.92 12.01 -8.16
CA GLN A 77 14.61 12.89 -9.09
C GLN A 77 13.72 14.01 -9.63
N ALA A 78 12.40 13.88 -9.52
CA ALA A 78 11.49 14.90 -10.00
C ALA A 78 11.57 16.16 -9.13
N GLU A 79 12.02 17.26 -9.73
CA GLU A 79 11.95 18.58 -9.13
C GLU A 79 10.47 19.03 -9.03
N GLY A 80 10.17 19.89 -8.09
CA GLY A 80 8.86 20.51 -7.96
C GLY A 80 8.20 20.32 -6.58
N PRO A 81 7.05 20.97 -6.38
CA PRO A 81 6.36 20.99 -5.09
C PRO A 81 5.81 19.62 -4.69
N ALA A 82 5.41 19.50 -3.43
CA ALA A 82 4.69 18.32 -2.93
C ALA A 82 3.40 18.09 -3.72
N ILE A 83 3.10 16.82 -3.98
CA ILE A 83 1.85 16.40 -4.64
C ILE A 83 0.72 16.52 -3.61
N LYS A 84 -0.39 17.13 -3.99
CA LYS A 84 -1.61 17.25 -3.17
C LYS A 84 -2.78 16.60 -3.91
N PRO A 85 -2.98 15.29 -3.74
CA PRO A 85 -4.01 14.57 -4.46
C PRO A 85 -5.41 14.99 -4.03
N VAL A 86 -6.35 14.90 -4.96
CA VAL A 86 -7.78 15.14 -4.73
C VAL A 86 -8.53 13.83 -4.95
N ILE A 87 -9.32 13.43 -3.95
CA ILE A 87 -10.24 12.30 -4.02
C ILE A 87 -11.66 12.86 -4.07
N GLU A 88 -12.43 12.49 -5.08
CA GLU A 88 -13.83 12.90 -5.21
C GLU A 88 -14.76 11.70 -5.04
N VAL A 89 -15.77 11.87 -4.20
CA VAL A 89 -16.79 10.84 -3.91
C VAL A 89 -18.17 11.50 -3.76
N SER A 90 -19.21 10.69 -3.84
CA SER A 90 -20.59 11.14 -3.63
C SER A 90 -21.01 10.91 -2.19
N LYS A 91 -21.92 11.76 -1.70
CA LYS A 91 -22.55 11.58 -0.39
C LYS A 91 -23.21 10.21 -0.29
N GLY A 92 -22.88 9.47 0.75
CA GLY A 92 -23.39 8.13 1.01
C GLY A 92 -22.48 7.01 0.53
N ASP A 93 -21.44 7.32 -0.27
CA ASP A 93 -20.48 6.32 -0.70
C ASP A 93 -19.77 5.66 0.50
N GLN A 94 -19.60 4.36 0.41
CA GLN A 94 -18.66 3.63 1.26
C GLN A 94 -17.26 3.76 0.62
N VAL A 95 -16.33 4.36 1.35
CA VAL A 95 -14.98 4.63 0.84
C VAL A 95 -13.97 3.77 1.57
N VAL A 96 -13.07 3.19 0.82
CA VAL A 96 -11.91 2.46 1.35
C VAL A 96 -10.64 3.09 0.79
N ILE A 97 -9.73 3.48 1.66
CA ILE A 97 -8.41 3.98 1.26
C ILE A 97 -7.34 2.98 1.69
N ARG A 98 -6.61 2.47 0.72
CA ARG A 98 -5.40 1.66 0.92
C ARG A 98 -4.23 2.62 1.10
N LEU A 99 -3.65 2.63 2.28
CA LEU A 99 -2.52 3.48 2.63
C LEU A 99 -1.24 2.67 2.57
N ARG A 100 -0.26 3.16 1.82
CA ARG A 100 1.06 2.55 1.65
C ARG A 100 2.16 3.58 1.85
N SER A 101 3.37 3.10 2.07
CA SER A 101 4.57 3.93 2.12
C SER A 101 5.56 3.46 1.05
N ALA A 102 6.17 4.41 0.34
CA ALA A 102 7.22 4.17 -0.63
C ALA A 102 8.62 4.16 0.01
N ASP A 103 8.80 4.77 1.18
CA ASP A 103 10.14 5.06 1.74
C ASP A 103 10.19 4.94 3.27
N VAL A 104 9.64 5.89 4.02
CA VAL A 104 9.69 5.94 5.49
C VAL A 104 8.31 5.73 6.11
N THR A 105 8.22 5.65 7.43
CA THR A 105 6.91 5.58 8.10
C THR A 105 6.18 6.91 7.98
N HIS A 106 4.96 6.89 7.44
CA HIS A 106 4.04 8.02 7.37
C HIS A 106 2.87 7.85 8.34
N GLY A 107 2.21 8.94 8.68
CA GLY A 107 0.93 8.92 9.36
C GLY A 107 -0.20 9.26 8.41
N PHE A 108 -1.45 9.06 8.85
CA PHE A 108 -2.62 9.51 8.11
C PHE A 108 -3.70 9.94 9.07
N SER A 109 -4.30 11.09 8.80
CA SER A 109 -5.48 11.56 9.51
C SER A 109 -6.47 12.23 8.57
N LEU A 110 -7.74 11.89 8.70
CA LEU A 110 -8.88 12.55 8.08
C LEU A 110 -9.88 12.90 9.19
N LYS A 111 -9.61 14.03 9.85
CA LYS A 111 -10.28 14.43 11.11
C LYS A 111 -11.80 14.53 10.97
N ALA A 112 -12.29 15.02 9.84
CA ALA A 112 -13.72 15.19 9.60
C ALA A 112 -14.52 13.88 9.71
N PHE A 113 -13.88 12.75 9.45
CA PHE A 113 -14.45 11.40 9.51
C PHE A 113 -13.91 10.57 10.70
N GLY A 114 -13.20 11.20 11.64
CA GLY A 114 -12.67 10.55 12.83
C GLY A 114 -11.55 9.54 12.56
N ILE A 115 -10.90 9.62 11.39
CA ILE A 115 -9.85 8.67 11.00
C ILE A 115 -8.49 9.16 11.49
N TYR A 116 -7.78 8.26 12.18
CA TYR A 116 -6.45 8.49 12.68
C TYR A 116 -5.64 7.20 12.71
N VAL A 117 -4.55 7.13 11.96
CA VAL A 117 -3.66 5.96 11.89
C VAL A 117 -2.55 6.12 12.94
N ALA A 118 -2.78 5.59 14.14
CA ALA A 118 -1.90 5.79 15.29
C ALA A 118 -0.54 5.07 15.17
N LYS A 119 -0.52 3.87 14.54
CA LYS A 119 0.71 3.05 14.41
C LYS A 119 1.59 3.44 13.24
N GLY A 120 1.16 4.40 12.42
CA GLY A 120 1.82 4.76 11.18
C GLY A 120 1.70 3.73 10.07
N ILE A 121 2.09 4.15 8.87
CA ILE A 121 2.09 3.35 7.65
C ILE A 121 3.56 3.05 7.34
N GLN A 122 3.98 1.82 7.61
CA GLN A 122 5.36 1.38 7.44
C GLN A 122 5.62 0.93 5.99
N PRO A 123 6.84 1.11 5.45
CA PRO A 123 7.23 0.52 4.18
C PRO A 123 6.96 -0.99 4.14
N GLY A 124 6.47 -1.47 3.00
CA GLY A 124 6.12 -2.87 2.80
C GLY A 124 4.83 -3.33 3.47
N LYS A 125 4.15 -2.46 4.23
CA LYS A 125 2.85 -2.76 4.84
C LYS A 125 1.73 -1.93 4.20
N THR A 126 0.53 -2.51 4.15
CA THR A 126 -0.69 -1.83 3.73
C THR A 126 -1.58 -1.61 4.95
N VAL A 127 -2.10 -0.40 5.09
CA VAL A 127 -3.09 -0.06 6.11
C VAL A 127 -4.37 0.33 5.39
N TYR A 128 -5.49 -0.22 5.82
CA TYR A 128 -6.79 0.10 5.25
C TYR A 128 -7.56 1.00 6.22
N VAL A 129 -8.16 2.05 5.69
CA VAL A 129 -9.13 2.87 6.40
C VAL A 129 -10.43 2.90 5.61
N SER A 130 -11.54 2.75 6.29
CA SER A 130 -12.87 2.76 5.67
C SER A 130 -13.79 3.72 6.38
N PHE A 131 -14.65 4.41 5.63
CA PHE A 131 -15.64 5.31 6.18
C PHE A 131 -16.80 5.50 5.21
N LYS A 132 -17.94 5.97 5.73
CA LYS A 132 -19.05 6.42 4.92
C LYS A 132 -18.94 7.93 4.70
N ALA A 133 -19.00 8.36 3.45
CA ALA A 133 -18.96 9.77 3.06
C ALA A 133 -20.31 10.47 3.34
N ASP A 134 -20.67 10.65 4.61
CA ASP A 134 -21.98 11.16 5.03
C ASP A 134 -22.06 12.70 5.12
N LYS A 135 -20.92 13.38 5.06
CA LYS A 135 -20.80 14.84 5.17
C LYS A 135 -20.39 15.43 3.83
N VAL A 136 -21.22 16.29 3.24
CA VAL A 136 -20.90 17.06 2.02
C VAL A 136 -19.90 18.16 2.36
N GLY A 137 -18.90 18.36 1.50
CA GLY A 137 -17.90 19.40 1.67
C GLY A 137 -16.53 19.01 1.15
N THR A 138 -15.57 19.85 1.48
CA THR A 138 -14.16 19.67 1.15
C THR A 138 -13.37 19.49 2.44
N PHE A 139 -12.65 18.38 2.54
CA PHE A 139 -11.97 17.96 3.76
C PHE A 139 -10.50 17.67 3.48
N ALA A 140 -9.60 18.19 4.31
CA ALA A 140 -8.20 17.86 4.20
C ALA A 140 -7.87 16.54 4.91
N PHE A 141 -7.05 15.72 4.29
CA PHE A 141 -6.31 14.66 4.94
C PHE A 141 -4.81 14.98 4.95
N MET A 142 -4.11 14.54 5.99
CA MET A 142 -2.72 14.92 6.19
C MET A 142 -1.91 13.82 6.86
N CYS A 143 -0.59 13.87 6.69
CA CYS A 143 0.34 13.10 7.49
C CYS A 143 0.38 13.64 8.92
N ASN A 144 0.36 12.76 9.92
CA ASN A 144 0.38 13.11 11.34
C ASN A 144 1.59 12.51 12.09
N VAL A 145 2.59 12.03 11.35
CA VAL A 145 3.86 11.51 11.86
C VAL A 145 4.98 12.21 11.13
N PHE A 146 5.95 12.76 11.84
CA PHE A 146 7.11 13.41 11.21
C PHE A 146 7.85 12.41 10.29
N CYS A 147 7.90 12.72 9.00
CA CYS A 147 8.38 11.83 7.96
C CYS A 147 9.41 12.47 7.00
N GLY A 148 9.88 13.67 7.31
CA GLY A 148 10.88 14.40 6.51
C GLY A 148 10.57 15.87 6.34
N ASP A 149 11.33 16.55 5.50
CA ASP A 149 11.33 18.02 5.37
C ASP A 149 9.99 18.60 4.90
N ILE A 150 9.27 17.87 4.04
CA ILE A 150 7.96 18.33 3.55
C ILE A 150 6.78 17.83 4.38
N HIS A 151 7.03 17.28 5.57
CA HIS A 151 5.97 16.72 6.42
C HIS A 151 4.75 17.64 6.58
N GLN A 152 4.99 18.93 6.84
CA GLN A 152 3.92 19.93 7.02
C GLN A 152 3.15 20.26 5.72
N HIS A 153 3.65 19.85 4.56
CA HIS A 153 3.02 20.00 3.25
C HIS A 153 2.42 18.71 2.71
N MET A 154 2.55 17.60 3.49
CA MET A 154 2.04 16.30 3.11
C MET A 154 0.54 16.20 3.41
N GLU A 155 -0.25 16.77 2.52
CA GLU A 155 -1.71 16.84 2.61
C GLU A 155 -2.37 16.51 1.27
N GLY A 156 -3.65 16.21 1.31
CA GLY A 156 -4.51 16.06 0.15
C GLY A 156 -5.95 16.43 0.51
N THR A 157 -6.82 16.34 -0.46
CA THR A 157 -8.21 16.81 -0.35
C THR A 157 -9.19 15.70 -0.65
N LEU A 158 -10.18 15.52 0.21
CA LEU A 158 -11.36 14.71 -0.04
C LEU A 158 -12.54 15.67 -0.32
N ILE A 159 -13.15 15.53 -1.50
CA ILE A 159 -14.36 16.27 -1.89
C ILE A 159 -15.53 15.30 -1.87
N VAL A 160 -16.52 15.58 -1.04
CA VAL A 160 -17.78 14.84 -0.99
C VAL A 160 -18.87 15.69 -1.63
N ARG A 161 -19.41 15.23 -2.76
CA ARG A 161 -20.47 15.94 -3.49
C ARG A 161 -21.84 15.33 -3.20
N ASP A 162 -22.87 16.17 -3.17
CA ASP A 162 -24.26 15.72 -3.19
C ASP A 162 -24.73 15.65 -4.65
N GLU A 163 -24.90 14.45 -5.18
CA GLU A 163 -25.36 14.25 -6.57
C GLU A 163 -26.77 14.80 -6.82
N LYS A 164 -27.58 14.92 -5.76
CA LYS A 164 -28.93 15.51 -5.86
C LYS A 164 -28.91 17.01 -6.15
N LEU A 165 -27.76 17.66 -5.93
CA LEU A 165 -27.58 19.09 -6.16
C LEU A 165 -26.88 19.39 -7.50
N ARG A 166 -26.66 18.40 -8.38
CA ARG A 166 -26.23 18.67 -9.76
C ARG A 166 -27.41 19.28 -10.52
N PRO A 167 -27.37 20.54 -10.98
CA PRO A 167 -28.30 21.00 -12.01
C PRO A 167 -28.08 20.09 -13.22
N ASN A 168 -29.17 19.55 -13.76
CA ASN A 168 -29.20 18.68 -14.94
C ASN A 168 -28.26 19.22 -16.01
N ALA A 169 -27.22 18.43 -16.36
CA ALA A 169 -26.40 18.67 -17.54
C ALA A 169 -27.16 18.14 -18.77
#